data_65c0923df3e293ac56e4595fa281276e
#
_entry.id   65c0923df3e293ac56e4595fa281276e
#
_cell.length_a   1.000
_cell.length_b   1.000
_cell.length_c   1.000
_cell.angle_alpha   90.00
_cell.angle_beta   90.00
_cell.angle_gamma   90.00
#
_symmetry.space_group_name_H-M   'P 1'
#
loop_
_entity.id
_entity.type
_entity.pdbx_description
1 polymer ?
#
loop_
_entity_poly.entity_id
_entity_poly.type
_entity_poly.pdbx_seq_one_letter_code
_entity_poly.pdbx_strand_id
1 'polypeptide(L)'
;MDYQQILKDIYQEIQPYASIGKQADYIPALAKINPDQFGMCIHTIQNKTFMHGEATTGFSIQSISKVFSLAMCLSLEGDNLWKRVRSEERRVG
;
A
#
# COMPACT_ATOMS: atom_id res chain seq x y z
N MET A 1 -20.54 -9.30 -9.69
CA MET A 1 -19.89 -9.50 -8.40
C MET A 1 -20.09 -8.28 -7.54
N ASP A 2 -20.52 -8.47 -6.30
CA ASP A 2 -20.75 -7.36 -5.38
C ASP A 2 -19.49 -7.10 -4.57
N TYR A 3 -18.64 -6.22 -5.08
CA TYR A 3 -17.36 -5.90 -4.44
C TYR A 3 -17.56 -5.21 -3.08
N GLN A 4 -18.61 -4.41 -2.94
CA GLN A 4 -18.87 -3.73 -1.66
C GLN A 4 -19.18 -4.74 -0.56
N GLN A 5 -19.97 -5.76 -0.87
CA GLN A 5 -20.30 -6.80 0.08
C GLN A 5 -19.06 -7.64 0.43
N ILE A 6 -18.21 -7.93 -0.56
CA ILE A 6 -16.96 -8.66 -0.33
C ILE A 6 -16.06 -7.90 0.63
N LEU A 7 -15.89 -6.60 0.43
CA LEU A 7 -15.09 -5.77 1.33
C LEU A 7 -15.64 -5.79 2.75
N LYS A 8 -16.96 -5.68 2.89
CA LYS A 8 -17.61 -5.70 4.18
C LYS A 8 -17.41 -7.04 4.89
N ASP A 9 -17.54 -8.13 4.18
CA ASP A 9 -17.37 -9.46 4.73
C ASP A 9 -15.94 -9.68 5.21
N ILE A 10 -14.95 -9.27 4.41
CA ILE A 10 -13.54 -9.38 4.78
C ILE A 10 -13.24 -8.52 6.00
N TYR A 11 -13.76 -7.31 6.03
CA TYR A 11 -13.58 -6.40 7.15
C TYR A 11 -14.07 -7.01 8.46
N GLN A 12 -15.26 -7.60 8.44
CA GLN A 12 -15.83 -8.24 9.61
C GLN A 12 -15.03 -9.48 10.03
N GLU A 13 -14.53 -10.24 9.08
CA GLU A 13 -13.73 -11.43 9.36
C GLU A 13 -12.40 -11.09 10.01
N ILE A 14 -11.81 -9.94 9.64
CA ILE A 14 -10.50 -9.52 10.13
C ILE A 14 -10.58 -8.79 11.47
N GLN A 15 -11.73 -8.21 11.82
CA GLN A 15 -11.88 -7.42 13.04
C GLN A 15 -11.34 -8.08 14.31
N PRO A 16 -11.57 -9.38 14.56
CA PRO A 16 -11.04 -10.01 15.75
C PRO A 16 -9.52 -10.04 15.82
N TYR A 17 -8.84 -9.84 14.71
CA TYR A 17 -7.38 -9.86 14.62
C TYR A 17 -6.76 -8.48 14.66
N ALA A 18 -7.56 -7.42 14.69
CA ALA A 18 -7.06 -6.05 14.59
C ALA A 18 -6.13 -5.67 15.73
N SER A 19 -6.35 -6.24 16.92
CA SER A 19 -5.53 -5.94 18.10
C SER A 19 -4.32 -6.86 18.27
N ILE A 20 -4.16 -7.86 17.40
CA ILE A 20 -3.07 -8.83 17.50
C ILE A 20 -1.78 -8.27 16.91
N GLY A 21 -1.91 -7.53 15.81
CA GLY A 21 -0.77 -6.92 15.15
C GLY A 21 -0.25 -5.70 15.92
N LYS A 22 0.90 -5.22 15.49
CA LYS A 22 1.52 -4.01 16.06
C LYS A 22 1.96 -3.10 14.92
N GLN A 23 1.66 -1.80 15.06
CA GLN A 23 2.15 -0.83 14.10
C GLN A 23 3.67 -0.69 14.18
N ALA A 24 4.27 -0.24 13.09
CA ALA A 24 5.69 0.05 13.05
C ALA A 24 6.00 1.15 14.06
N ASP A 25 7.01 0.93 14.92
CA ASP A 25 7.37 1.88 15.97
C ASP A 25 8.85 2.26 15.95
N TYR A 26 9.59 1.78 14.94
CA TYR A 26 11.00 2.09 14.80
C TYR A 26 11.27 3.54 14.39
N ILE A 27 10.23 4.25 13.94
CA ILE A 27 10.26 5.68 13.66
C ILE A 27 9.21 6.34 14.53
N PRO A 28 9.56 7.40 15.31
CA PRO A 28 8.60 8.01 16.25
C PRO A 28 7.28 8.46 15.62
N ALA A 29 7.32 8.96 14.39
CA ALA A 29 6.11 9.39 13.69
C ALA A 29 5.17 8.21 13.41
N LEU A 30 5.71 7.02 13.15
CA LEU A 30 4.91 5.82 12.90
C LEU A 30 4.34 5.26 14.19
N ALA A 31 5.08 5.38 15.28
CA ALA A 31 4.63 4.89 16.59
C ALA A 31 3.38 5.59 17.10
N LYS A 32 3.11 6.80 16.60
CA LYS A 32 1.94 7.60 16.98
C LYS A 32 0.68 7.24 16.21
N ILE A 33 0.78 6.40 15.19
CA ILE A 33 -0.37 6.02 14.37
C ILE A 33 -1.27 5.09 15.17
N ASN A 34 -2.58 5.31 15.06
CA ASN A 34 -3.56 4.44 15.69
C ASN A 34 -3.51 3.05 15.04
N PRO A 35 -3.11 1.99 15.77
CA PRO A 35 -2.95 0.66 15.19
C PRO A 35 -4.26 -0.02 14.83
N ASP A 36 -5.39 0.54 15.28
CA ASP A 36 -6.70 -0.04 15.00
C ASP A 36 -7.31 0.46 13.69
N GLN A 37 -6.65 1.39 13.03
CA GLN A 37 -7.11 1.87 11.73
C GLN A 37 -6.94 0.79 10.67
N PHE A 38 -8.01 0.54 9.92
CA PHE A 38 -8.00 -0.41 8.83
C PHE A 38 -8.95 0.04 7.73
N GLY A 39 -8.46 0.11 6.52
CA GLY A 39 -9.27 0.49 5.37
C GLY A 39 -8.98 -0.39 4.18
N MET A 40 -9.96 -0.53 3.32
CA MET A 40 -9.87 -1.33 2.12
C MET A 40 -10.47 -0.58 0.94
N CYS A 41 -9.88 -0.77 -0.23
CA CYS A 41 -10.38 -0.16 -1.46
C CYS A 41 -10.18 -1.11 -2.64
N ILE A 42 -11.17 -1.19 -3.49
CA ILE A 42 -11.08 -1.86 -4.78
C ILE A 42 -11.41 -0.85 -5.86
N HIS A 43 -10.53 -0.74 -6.84
CA HIS A 43 -10.79 0.08 -8.02
C HIS A 43 -10.75 -0.82 -9.25
N THR A 44 -11.87 -0.88 -10.00
CA THR A 44 -11.99 -1.77 -11.14
C THR A 44 -11.47 -1.10 -12.41
N ILE A 45 -11.20 -1.91 -13.42
CA ILE A 45 -10.81 -1.40 -14.74
C ILE A 45 -11.96 -0.66 -15.44
N GLN A 46 -13.20 -0.83 -14.98
CA GLN A 46 -14.35 -0.06 -15.45
C GLN A 46 -14.47 1.28 -14.73
N ASN A 47 -13.45 1.67 -13.96
CA ASN A 47 -13.39 2.94 -13.25
C ASN A 47 -14.43 3.07 -12.13
N LYS A 48 -14.73 1.96 -11.45
CA LYS A 48 -15.61 1.95 -10.28
C LYS A 48 -14.77 1.74 -9.03
N THR A 49 -15.09 2.47 -7.97
CA THR A 49 -14.36 2.41 -6.71
C THR A 49 -15.26 1.96 -5.58
N PHE A 50 -14.78 1.00 -4.80
CA PHE A 50 -15.47 0.48 -3.62
C PHE A 50 -14.56 0.62 -2.43
N MET A 51 -15.07 1.14 -1.31
CA MET A 51 -14.27 1.38 -0.11
C MET A 51 -15.00 0.92 1.13
N HIS A 52 -14.24 0.51 2.14
CA HIS A 52 -14.78 0.15 3.44
C HIS A 52 -13.77 0.44 4.53
N GLY A 53 -14.27 0.78 5.73
CA GLY A 53 -13.43 1.15 6.87
C GLY A 53 -12.81 2.54 6.68
N GLU A 54 -11.63 2.74 7.22
CA GLU A 54 -10.93 4.03 7.17
C GLU A 54 -10.18 4.22 5.83
N ALA A 55 -10.82 3.90 4.72
CA ALA A 55 -10.20 3.94 3.40
C ALA A 55 -9.80 5.34 2.94
N THR A 56 -10.41 6.37 3.51
CA THR A 56 -10.11 7.77 3.16
C THR A 56 -9.17 8.44 4.15
N THR A 57 -8.76 7.73 5.19
CA THR A 57 -7.81 8.26 6.18
C THR A 57 -6.40 8.17 5.61
N GLY A 58 -5.67 9.29 5.69
CA GLY A 58 -4.28 9.32 5.23
C GLY A 58 -3.39 8.36 6.01
N PHE A 59 -2.41 7.80 5.36
CA PHE A 59 -1.43 6.91 5.97
C PHE A 59 -0.07 7.09 5.31
N SER A 60 0.97 6.62 6.00
CA SER A 60 2.33 6.70 5.47
C SER A 60 2.52 5.64 4.38
N ILE A 61 2.88 6.08 3.19
CA ILE A 61 3.07 5.16 2.07
C ILE A 61 4.41 4.42 2.13
N GLN A 62 5.37 4.95 2.88
CA GLN A 62 6.69 4.34 3.06
C GLN A 62 7.26 3.81 1.74
N SER A 63 7.63 2.53 1.70
CA SER A 63 8.25 1.92 0.51
C SER A 63 7.31 1.76 -0.69
N ILE A 64 6.01 1.96 -0.51
CA ILE A 64 5.09 2.01 -1.65
C ILE A 64 5.51 3.11 -2.62
N SER A 65 6.11 4.19 -2.10
CA SER A 65 6.60 5.30 -2.91
C SER A 65 7.61 4.87 -3.96
N LYS A 66 8.31 3.75 -3.74
CA LYS A 66 9.29 3.23 -4.69
C LYS A 66 8.65 2.85 -6.02
N VAL A 67 7.45 2.29 -5.98
CA VAL A 67 6.71 1.91 -7.17
C VAL A 67 6.37 3.13 -8.02
N PHE A 68 5.86 4.17 -7.36
CA PHE A 68 5.48 5.40 -8.06
C PHE A 68 6.71 6.14 -8.61
N SER A 69 7.78 6.16 -7.85
CA SER A 69 9.04 6.79 -8.29
C SER A 69 9.62 6.06 -9.49
N LEU A 70 9.61 4.71 -9.46
CA LEU A 70 10.08 3.90 -10.57
C LEU A 70 9.24 4.12 -11.82
N ALA A 71 7.92 4.15 -11.67
CA ALA A 71 7.02 4.37 -12.80
C ALA A 71 7.27 5.72 -13.45
N MET A 72 7.48 6.76 -12.63
CA MET A 72 7.77 8.11 -13.12
C MET A 72 9.11 8.13 -13.86
N CYS A 73 10.15 7.53 -13.30
CA CYS A 73 11.46 7.47 -13.94
C CYS A 73 11.42 6.70 -15.26
N LEU A 74 10.67 5.61 -15.28
CA LEU A 74 10.51 4.82 -16.50
C LEU A 74 9.82 5.61 -17.60
N SER A 75 8.82 6.41 -17.22
CA SER A 75 8.11 7.28 -18.15
C SER A 75 9.02 8.36 -18.76
N LEU A 76 9.98 8.87 -17.95
CA LEU A 76 10.87 9.95 -18.38
C LEU A 76 12.10 9.43 -19.12
N GLU A 77 12.70 8.36 -18.67
CA GLU A 77 14.01 7.88 -19.15
C GLU A 77 13.92 6.61 -20.02
N GLY A 78 12.80 5.92 -19.98
CA GLY A 78 12.66 4.66 -20.72
C GLY A 78 13.72 3.65 -20.30
N ASP A 79 14.25 2.92 -21.28
CA ASP A 79 15.21 1.85 -21.01
C ASP A 79 16.56 2.34 -20.48
N ASN A 80 16.84 3.64 -20.59
CA ASN A 80 18.05 4.21 -20.01
C ASN A 80 18.11 4.07 -18.50
N LEU A 81 16.94 3.93 -17.86
CA LEU A 81 16.86 3.71 -16.42
C LEU A 81 17.67 2.52 -15.96
N TRP A 82 17.66 1.44 -16.74
CA TRP A 82 18.31 0.18 -16.38
C TRP A 82 19.84 0.27 -16.35
N LYS A 83 20.41 1.32 -16.86
CA LYS A 83 21.85 1.55 -16.76
C LYS A 83 22.29 1.91 -15.36
N ARG A 84 21.36 2.44 -14.53
CA ARG A 84 21.64 2.92 -13.18
C ARG A 84 20.93 2.13 -12.09
N VAL A 85 19.76 1.54 -12.41
CA VAL A 85 18.94 0.83 -11.45
C VAL A 85 19.10 -0.66 -11.65
N ARG A 86 19.44 -1.37 -10.56
CA ARG A 86 19.67 -2.80 -10.57
C ARG A 86 19.08 -3.46 -9.34
N SER A 87 18.90 -4.77 -9.42
CA SER A 87 18.57 -5.57 -8.26
C SER A 87 19.69 -5.51 -7.23
N GLU A 88 19.34 -5.52 -5.94
CA GLU A 88 20.31 -5.57 -4.86
C GLU A 88 21.20 -6.81 -4.92
N GLU A 89 20.69 -7.92 -5.42
CA GLU A 89 21.43 -9.16 -5.56
C GLU A 89 22.51 -9.06 -6.62
N ARG A 90 22.40 -8.09 -7.49
CA ARG A 90 23.31 -7.92 -8.57
C ARG A 90 24.53 -7.14 -8.12
N ARG A 91 25.51 -7.87 -7.63
CA ARG A 91 26.76 -7.27 -7.19
C ARG A 91 27.59 -6.88 -8.38
N VAL A 92 28.25 -5.75 -8.25
CA VAL A 92 29.24 -5.33 -9.22
C VAL A 92 30.48 -6.09 -8.90
N GLY A 93 30.81 -6.99 -9.77
CA GLY A 93 32.03 -7.73 -9.66
C GLY A 93 33.20 -6.86 -9.99
#